data_c186554c09e037b2cc296a7092b5cd99
#
_entry.id   c186554c09e037b2cc296a7092b5cd99
#
_cell.length_a   1.000
_cell.length_b   1.000
_cell.length_c   1.000
_cell.angle_alpha   90.00
_cell.angle_beta   90.00
_cell.angle_gamma   90.00
#
_symmetry.space_group_name_H-M   'P 1'
#
loop_
_entity.id
_entity.type
_entity.pdbx_description
1 polymer ?
#
loop_
_entity_poly.entity_id
_entity_poly.type
_entity_poly.pdbx_seq_one_letter_code
_entity_poly.pdbx_strand_id
1 'polypeptide(L)'
;MVFHELPLDGLYLIDLNRHEDQRGFFARTFCENEFEKIGLHSKFPQSNISFNHKEGTVRGMHFQIAPHEEIKIVRCTKGAIFDVVVDLRPNSLTFKKWFGVELNEANRSMLYIPGGFAHGFQTLTDQTELFYQMSTGYVPEAARGVRWDDPSLQIQWPLPISIISQKDLTYASI
;
A
#
# COMPACT_ATOMS: atom_id res chain seq x y z
N MET A 1 -18.09 -2.67 -4.79
CA MET A 1 -16.75 -2.14 -5.16
C MET A 1 -16.39 -2.67 -6.53
N VAL A 2 -15.50 -1.99 -7.27
CA VAL A 2 -14.98 -2.46 -8.57
C VAL A 2 -13.52 -2.82 -8.36
N PHE A 3 -13.14 -4.05 -8.70
CA PHE A 3 -11.79 -4.57 -8.53
C PHE A 3 -11.10 -4.64 -9.89
N HIS A 4 -9.98 -3.96 -10.02
CA HIS A 4 -9.17 -3.92 -11.23
C HIS A 4 -7.86 -4.69 -10.96
N GLU A 5 -7.66 -5.79 -11.66
CA GLU A 5 -6.40 -6.52 -11.60
C GLU A 5 -5.27 -5.67 -12.19
N LEU A 6 -4.13 -5.64 -11.50
CA LEU A 6 -2.96 -4.87 -11.88
C LEU A 6 -1.85 -5.79 -12.42
N PRO A 7 -0.77 -5.25 -13.05
CA PRO A 7 0.26 -6.05 -13.71
C PRO A 7 1.06 -7.00 -12.82
N LEU A 8 1.03 -6.83 -11.50
CA LEU A 8 1.67 -7.75 -10.55
C LEU A 8 0.62 -8.73 -10.01
N ASP A 9 0.90 -10.01 -10.10
CA ASP A 9 -0.03 -11.09 -9.75
C ASP A 9 -0.62 -10.97 -8.35
N GLY A 10 -1.95 -10.94 -8.26
CA GLY A 10 -2.73 -10.78 -7.03
C GLY A 10 -2.84 -9.35 -6.49
N LEU A 11 -2.26 -8.36 -7.17
CA LEU A 11 -2.37 -6.93 -6.84
C LEU A 11 -3.64 -6.35 -7.47
N TYR A 12 -4.45 -5.62 -6.69
CA TYR A 12 -5.69 -5.00 -7.18
C TYR A 12 -5.81 -3.54 -6.80
N LEU A 13 -6.25 -2.72 -7.76
CA LEU A 13 -6.82 -1.41 -7.46
C LEU A 13 -8.32 -1.58 -7.24
N ILE A 14 -8.86 -0.97 -6.18
CA ILE A 14 -10.26 -1.08 -5.80
C ILE A 14 -10.91 0.29 -5.83
N ASP A 15 -11.88 0.47 -6.71
CA ASP A 15 -12.68 1.69 -6.79
C ASP A 15 -14.01 1.52 -6.03
N LEU A 16 -14.47 2.64 -5.46
CA LEU A 16 -15.71 2.67 -4.70
C LEU A 16 -16.92 2.92 -5.62
N ASN A 17 -17.98 2.12 -5.44
CA ASN A 17 -19.30 2.46 -5.98
C ASN A 17 -19.93 3.53 -5.06
N ARG A 18 -19.92 4.79 -5.52
CA ARG A 18 -20.47 5.93 -4.78
C ARG A 18 -21.95 6.06 -5.07
N HIS A 19 -22.74 6.21 -4.02
CA HIS A 19 -24.16 6.57 -4.07
C HIS A 19 -24.28 8.05 -3.71
N GLU A 20 -24.39 8.89 -4.72
CA GLU A 20 -24.33 10.36 -4.58
C GLU A 20 -25.73 10.95 -4.43
N ASP A 21 -25.89 11.96 -3.56
CA ASP A 21 -27.07 12.79 -3.42
C ASP A 21 -26.66 14.24 -3.00
N GLN A 22 -27.65 15.10 -2.71
CA GLN A 22 -27.39 16.50 -2.32
C GLN A 22 -26.53 16.65 -1.04
N ARG A 23 -26.40 15.63 -0.22
CA ARG A 23 -25.60 15.64 1.03
C ARG A 23 -24.13 15.23 0.77
N GLY A 24 -23.79 14.69 -0.42
CA GLY A 24 -22.52 14.11 -0.75
C GLY A 24 -22.69 12.68 -1.25
N PHE A 25 -21.86 11.73 -0.79
CA PHE A 25 -21.98 10.35 -1.20
C PHE A 25 -21.88 9.38 0.00
N PHE A 26 -22.45 8.21 -0.19
CA PHE A 26 -22.20 7.02 0.62
C PHE A 26 -21.52 5.96 -0.24
N ALA A 27 -20.51 5.29 0.30
CA ALA A 27 -19.85 4.18 -0.38
C ALA A 27 -19.38 3.13 0.63
N ARG A 28 -19.46 1.86 0.24
CA ARG A 28 -18.86 0.76 0.98
C ARG A 28 -17.38 0.71 0.67
N THR A 29 -16.52 0.68 1.71
CA THR A 29 -15.07 0.62 1.56
C THR A 29 -14.50 -0.77 1.81
N PHE A 30 -15.27 -1.65 2.44
CA PHE A 30 -14.90 -3.04 2.70
C PHE A 30 -16.15 -3.91 2.84
N CYS A 31 -16.09 -5.12 2.31
CA CYS A 31 -17.11 -6.15 2.51
C CYS A 31 -16.49 -7.53 2.32
N GLU A 32 -16.45 -8.31 3.37
CA GLU A 32 -15.92 -9.67 3.40
C GLU A 32 -16.42 -10.51 2.22
N ASN A 33 -17.75 -10.55 2.01
CA ASN A 33 -18.36 -11.31 0.93
C ASN A 33 -17.94 -10.85 -0.49
N GLU A 34 -17.67 -9.55 -0.70
CA GLU A 34 -17.24 -9.06 -2.01
C GLU A 34 -15.79 -9.47 -2.31
N PHE A 35 -14.92 -9.51 -1.30
CA PHE A 35 -13.54 -9.99 -1.43
C PHE A 35 -13.51 -11.51 -1.66
N GLU A 36 -14.23 -12.28 -0.87
CA GLU A 36 -14.31 -13.75 -1.00
C GLU A 36 -14.87 -14.19 -2.36
N LYS A 37 -15.84 -13.46 -2.91
CA LYS A 37 -16.45 -13.78 -4.21
C LYS A 37 -15.44 -13.78 -5.36
N ILE A 38 -14.36 -13.01 -5.26
CA ILE A 38 -13.30 -12.95 -6.27
C ILE A 38 -12.00 -13.65 -5.79
N GLY A 39 -12.09 -14.42 -4.70
CA GLY A 39 -10.97 -15.22 -4.18
C GLY A 39 -9.92 -14.44 -3.40
N LEU A 40 -10.20 -13.19 -3.00
CA LEU A 40 -9.28 -12.40 -2.18
C LEU A 40 -9.47 -12.69 -0.69
N HIS A 41 -8.38 -12.51 0.06
CA HIS A 41 -8.41 -12.58 1.52
C HIS A 41 -9.33 -11.49 2.09
N SER A 42 -10.16 -11.86 3.08
CA SER A 42 -11.24 -11.00 3.57
C SER A 42 -11.17 -10.69 5.08
N LYS A 43 -10.16 -11.21 5.81
CA LYS A 43 -10.03 -11.02 7.26
C LYS A 43 -8.88 -10.09 7.60
N PHE A 44 -9.19 -8.94 8.20
CA PHE A 44 -8.22 -7.91 8.55
C PHE A 44 -8.35 -7.53 10.04
N PRO A 45 -7.65 -8.27 10.92
CA PRO A 45 -7.75 -8.07 12.37
C PRO A 45 -7.11 -6.78 12.88
N GLN A 46 -6.27 -6.12 12.09
CA GLN A 46 -5.57 -4.90 12.49
C GLN A 46 -5.79 -3.77 11.48
N SER A 47 -6.06 -2.57 11.98
CA SER A 47 -6.17 -1.35 11.18
C SER A 47 -5.32 -0.25 11.79
N ASN A 48 -4.70 0.58 10.95
CA ASN A 48 -3.79 1.63 11.38
C ASN A 48 -4.02 2.92 10.59
N ILE A 49 -3.61 4.04 11.20
CA ILE A 49 -3.49 5.35 10.55
C ILE A 49 -2.01 5.74 10.49
N SER A 50 -1.58 6.28 9.36
CA SER A 50 -0.29 6.95 9.20
C SER A 50 -0.53 8.40 8.82
N PHE A 51 -0.17 9.33 9.70
CA PHE A 51 -0.25 10.76 9.42
C PHE A 51 1.13 11.33 9.12
N ASN A 52 1.22 12.18 8.11
CA ASN A 52 2.48 12.71 7.58
C ASN A 52 2.36 14.23 7.41
N HIS A 53 3.27 14.97 8.05
CA HIS A 53 3.20 16.43 8.09
C HIS A 53 3.61 17.09 6.76
N LYS A 54 4.55 16.47 6.02
CA LYS A 54 5.20 17.11 4.87
C LYS A 54 5.07 16.30 3.59
N GLU A 55 4.88 17.02 2.49
CA GLU A 55 5.06 16.55 1.12
C GLU A 55 6.47 15.97 0.94
N GLY A 56 6.62 14.96 0.08
CA GLY A 56 7.88 14.28 -0.17
C GLY A 56 8.35 13.35 0.95
N THR A 57 7.52 13.12 1.99
CA THR A 57 7.84 12.12 3.03
C THR A 57 7.76 10.72 2.45
N VAL A 58 8.83 9.92 2.63
CA VAL A 58 8.86 8.49 2.24
C VAL A 58 8.80 7.62 3.49
N ARG A 59 7.98 6.58 3.43
CA ARG A 59 7.95 5.46 4.39
C ARG A 59 8.00 4.15 3.62
N GLY A 60 8.96 3.31 3.89
CA GLY A 60 9.11 2.04 3.18
C GLY A 60 10.55 1.71 2.83
N MET A 61 10.75 0.60 2.14
CA MET A 61 9.73 -0.39 1.70
C MET A 61 9.64 -1.47 2.79
N HIS A 62 8.45 -1.70 3.32
CA HIS A 62 8.27 -2.58 4.49
C HIS A 62 7.49 -3.86 4.15
N PHE A 63 7.88 -4.97 4.77
CA PHE A 63 7.16 -6.24 4.70
C PHE A 63 7.44 -7.10 5.95
N GLN A 64 6.67 -8.15 6.14
CA GLN A 64 6.97 -9.20 7.12
C GLN A 64 7.28 -10.51 6.39
N ILE A 65 8.25 -11.26 6.93
CA ILE A 65 8.63 -12.57 6.38
C ILE A 65 7.70 -13.68 6.89
N ALA A 66 7.64 -14.79 6.15
CA ALA A 66 6.91 -15.98 6.55
C ALA A 66 7.28 -16.44 7.99
N PRO A 67 6.33 -16.92 8.79
CA PRO A 67 4.91 -17.14 8.46
C PRO A 67 4.00 -15.91 8.75
N HIS A 68 4.55 -14.72 8.88
CA HIS A 68 3.85 -13.49 9.27
C HIS A 68 3.63 -12.53 8.09
N GLU A 69 3.68 -13.04 6.86
CA GLU A 69 3.40 -12.24 5.67
C GLU A 69 2.03 -11.58 5.77
N GLU A 70 1.99 -10.30 5.49
CA GLU A 70 0.77 -9.50 5.61
C GLU A 70 0.18 -9.13 4.26
N ILE A 71 -1.12 -9.30 4.13
CA ILE A 71 -1.91 -8.68 3.07
C ILE A 71 -2.37 -7.33 3.59
N LYS A 72 -2.34 -6.30 2.74
CA LYS A 72 -2.77 -4.95 3.11
C LYS A 72 -3.88 -4.44 2.21
N ILE A 73 -4.77 -3.63 2.76
CA ILE A 73 -5.65 -2.74 1.99
C ILE A 73 -5.28 -1.32 2.40
N VAL A 74 -4.77 -0.52 1.47
CA VAL A 74 -4.26 0.84 1.72
C VAL A 74 -5.14 1.85 1.00
N ARG A 75 -5.44 2.98 1.65
CA ARG A 75 -6.07 4.13 1.02
C ARG A 75 -5.58 5.44 1.63
N CYS A 76 -5.58 6.49 0.83
CA CYS A 76 -5.35 7.85 1.29
C CYS A 76 -6.70 8.46 1.68
N THR A 77 -6.83 8.86 2.95
CA THR A 77 -8.06 9.47 3.51
C THR A 77 -8.02 10.98 3.46
N LYS A 78 -6.82 11.58 3.42
CA LYS A 78 -6.59 13.01 3.30
C LYS A 78 -5.31 13.28 2.51
N GLY A 79 -5.35 14.24 1.59
CA GLY A 79 -4.22 14.57 0.72
C GLY A 79 -4.00 13.55 -0.40
N ALA A 80 -2.74 13.30 -0.75
CA ALA A 80 -2.36 12.40 -1.83
C ALA A 80 -1.04 11.69 -1.56
N ILE A 81 -0.91 10.46 -2.05
CA ILE A 81 0.32 9.67 -2.02
C ILE A 81 0.60 9.03 -3.37
N PHE A 82 1.87 8.79 -3.65
CA PHE A 82 2.32 7.79 -4.62
C PHE A 82 2.62 6.52 -3.86
N ASP A 83 1.75 5.52 -3.99
CA ASP A 83 1.83 4.25 -3.28
C ASP A 83 2.58 3.24 -4.12
N VAL A 84 3.59 2.57 -3.54
CA VAL A 84 4.54 1.71 -4.26
C VAL A 84 4.60 0.34 -3.62
N VAL A 85 4.55 -0.69 -4.47
CA VAL A 85 4.71 -2.09 -4.07
C VAL A 85 5.79 -2.78 -4.91
N VAL A 86 6.51 -3.71 -4.31
CA VAL A 86 7.52 -4.55 -4.96
C VAL A 86 7.20 -6.01 -4.68
N ASP A 87 7.09 -6.82 -5.72
CA ASP A 87 6.91 -8.26 -5.57
C ASP A 87 8.23 -8.93 -5.12
N LEU A 88 8.25 -9.45 -3.89
CA LEU A 88 9.42 -10.14 -3.33
C LEU A 88 9.25 -11.66 -3.25
N ARG A 89 8.21 -12.22 -3.86
CA ARG A 89 7.96 -13.67 -3.90
C ARG A 89 8.93 -14.35 -4.85
N PRO A 90 9.85 -15.24 -4.37
CA PRO A 90 10.95 -15.76 -5.20
C PRO A 90 10.51 -16.53 -6.45
N ASN A 91 9.32 -17.16 -6.38
CA ASN A 91 8.77 -17.97 -7.49
C ASN A 91 7.77 -17.21 -8.36
N SER A 92 7.59 -15.91 -8.15
CA SER A 92 6.69 -15.08 -8.95
C SER A 92 7.32 -14.72 -10.30
N LEU A 93 6.51 -14.69 -11.36
CA LEU A 93 6.92 -14.17 -12.67
C LEU A 93 7.23 -12.67 -12.63
N THR A 94 6.76 -11.98 -11.62
CA THR A 94 6.98 -10.55 -11.39
C THR A 94 7.97 -10.27 -10.24
N PHE A 95 8.78 -11.28 -9.86
CA PHE A 95 9.82 -11.11 -8.82
C PHE A 95 10.71 -9.90 -9.10
N LYS A 96 10.88 -9.03 -8.09
CA LYS A 96 11.60 -7.74 -8.15
C LYS A 96 11.00 -6.72 -9.13
N LYS A 97 9.79 -6.94 -9.64
CA LYS A 97 9.06 -5.87 -10.34
C LYS A 97 8.31 -5.03 -9.33
N TRP A 98 8.20 -3.75 -9.64
CA TRP A 98 7.44 -2.81 -8.82
C TRP A 98 6.28 -2.20 -9.61
N PHE A 99 5.29 -1.72 -8.89
CA PHE A 99 4.16 -0.96 -9.40
C PHE A 99 3.90 0.23 -8.49
N GLY A 100 3.57 1.38 -9.07
CA GLY A 100 3.22 2.58 -8.34
C GLY A 100 1.91 3.18 -8.84
N VAL A 101 1.11 3.72 -7.92
CA VAL A 101 -0.18 4.34 -8.22
C VAL A 101 -0.45 5.51 -7.28
N GLU A 102 -1.11 6.55 -7.79
CA GLU A 102 -1.58 7.65 -6.96
C GLU A 102 -2.89 7.27 -6.25
N LEU A 103 -2.89 7.36 -4.92
CA LEU A 103 -4.08 7.28 -4.08
C LEU A 103 -4.29 8.64 -3.41
N ASN A 104 -5.52 9.15 -3.46
CA ASN A 104 -5.82 10.47 -2.89
C ASN A 104 -7.26 10.59 -2.36
N GLU A 105 -7.54 11.65 -1.61
CA GLU A 105 -8.86 11.91 -1.04
C GLU A 105 -9.96 12.15 -2.07
N ALA A 106 -9.62 12.45 -3.32
CA ALA A 106 -10.59 12.69 -4.39
C ALA A 106 -10.94 11.39 -5.13
N ASN A 107 -9.93 10.58 -5.54
CA ASN A 107 -10.17 9.31 -6.23
C ASN A 107 -10.75 8.26 -5.28
N ARG A 108 -10.35 8.26 -4.00
CA ARG A 108 -10.78 7.32 -2.94
C ARG A 108 -10.53 5.86 -3.28
N SER A 109 -9.68 5.60 -4.26
CA SER A 109 -9.26 4.27 -4.62
C SER A 109 -8.43 3.64 -3.49
N MET A 110 -8.42 2.33 -3.46
CA MET A 110 -7.65 1.55 -2.49
C MET A 110 -6.76 0.57 -3.23
N LEU A 111 -5.60 0.26 -2.64
CA LEU A 111 -4.72 -0.77 -3.15
C LEU A 111 -4.79 -2.01 -2.25
N TYR A 112 -5.16 -3.17 -2.83
CA TYR A 112 -5.04 -4.47 -2.18
C TYR A 112 -3.70 -5.08 -2.56
N ILE A 113 -2.86 -5.31 -1.56
CA ILE A 113 -1.47 -5.75 -1.70
C ILE A 113 -1.36 -7.17 -1.14
N PRO A 114 -0.98 -8.18 -1.95
CA PRO A 114 -0.83 -9.56 -1.48
C PRO A 114 0.32 -9.73 -0.47
N GLY A 115 0.33 -10.85 0.24
CA GLY A 115 1.49 -11.27 1.04
C GLY A 115 2.73 -11.49 0.18
N GLY A 116 3.91 -11.24 0.75
CA GLY A 116 5.19 -11.35 0.06
C GLY A 116 5.59 -10.13 -0.77
N PHE A 117 4.82 -9.03 -0.67
CA PHE A 117 5.19 -7.75 -1.26
C PHE A 117 5.83 -6.84 -0.23
N ALA A 118 6.86 -6.09 -0.63
CA ALA A 118 7.27 -4.90 0.10
C ALA A 118 6.41 -3.72 -0.32
N HIS A 119 6.04 -2.87 0.65
CA HIS A 119 5.16 -1.72 0.46
C HIS A 119 5.78 -0.45 1.03
N GLY A 120 5.62 0.64 0.33
CA GLY A 120 5.99 1.98 0.77
C GLY A 120 5.24 3.04 0.01
N PHE A 121 5.37 4.29 0.42
CA PHE A 121 4.73 5.41 -0.25
C PHE A 121 5.54 6.70 -0.12
N GLN A 122 5.27 7.64 -1.02
CA GLN A 122 5.69 9.03 -0.91
C GLN A 122 4.46 9.94 -0.83
N THR A 123 4.44 10.86 0.13
CA THR A 123 3.39 11.88 0.19
C THR A 123 3.55 12.90 -0.94
N LEU A 124 2.44 13.24 -1.61
CA LEU A 124 2.38 14.23 -2.69
C LEU A 124 1.86 15.58 -2.24
N THR A 125 1.39 15.65 -0.98
CA THR A 125 0.89 16.88 -0.35
C THR A 125 1.29 16.94 1.13
N ASP A 126 1.28 18.13 1.72
CA ASP A 126 1.37 18.30 3.17
C ASP A 126 0.13 17.72 3.87
N GLN A 127 0.24 17.39 5.17
CA GLN A 127 -0.86 16.93 6.03
C GLN A 127 -1.62 15.72 5.47
N THR A 128 -0.88 14.75 4.91
CA THR A 128 -1.43 13.55 4.27
C THR A 128 -1.69 12.44 5.29
N GLU A 129 -2.86 11.81 5.20
CA GLU A 129 -3.26 10.70 6.05
C GLU A 129 -3.61 9.45 5.23
N LEU A 130 -3.06 8.32 5.67
CA LEU A 130 -3.40 7.00 5.15
C LEU A 130 -4.12 6.19 6.23
N PHE A 131 -5.11 5.43 5.80
CA PHE A 131 -5.69 4.34 6.58
C PHE A 131 -5.37 3.03 5.88
N TYR A 132 -4.93 2.02 6.64
CA TYR A 132 -4.67 0.69 6.08
C TYR A 132 -5.03 -0.43 7.04
N GLN A 133 -5.49 -1.54 6.45
CA GLN A 133 -5.85 -2.77 7.14
C GLN A 133 -4.80 -3.84 6.86
N MET A 134 -4.56 -4.72 7.82
CA MET A 134 -3.58 -5.81 7.73
C MET A 134 -4.22 -7.15 8.07
N SER A 135 -3.93 -8.18 7.28
CA SER A 135 -4.44 -9.54 7.47
C SER A 135 -3.83 -10.28 8.67
N THR A 136 -2.75 -9.76 9.22
CA THR A 136 -2.07 -10.28 10.40
C THR A 136 -1.58 -9.15 11.29
N GLY A 137 -1.33 -9.42 12.56
CA GLY A 137 -0.74 -8.47 13.50
C GLY A 137 0.71 -8.15 13.15
N TYR A 138 1.17 -6.99 13.59
CA TYR A 138 2.57 -6.61 13.48
C TYR A 138 3.44 -7.45 14.41
N VAL A 139 4.47 -8.10 13.85
CA VAL A 139 5.47 -8.92 14.55
C VAL A 139 6.85 -8.31 14.35
N PRO A 140 7.43 -7.62 15.35
CA PRO A 140 8.72 -6.92 15.21
C PRO A 140 9.85 -7.80 14.68
N GLU A 141 9.90 -9.06 15.12
CA GLU A 141 10.94 -10.03 14.77
C GLU A 141 10.82 -10.49 13.29
N ALA A 142 9.63 -10.41 12.72
CA ALA A 142 9.37 -10.74 11.32
C ALA A 142 9.48 -9.52 10.39
N ALA A 143 9.46 -8.31 10.94
CA ALA A 143 9.49 -7.08 10.16
C ALA A 143 10.83 -6.90 9.43
N ARG A 144 10.77 -6.63 8.14
CA ARG A 144 11.90 -6.39 7.24
C ARG A 144 11.64 -5.17 6.36
N GLY A 145 12.67 -4.74 5.67
CA GLY A 145 12.54 -3.71 4.66
C GLY A 145 13.59 -3.83 3.56
N VAL A 146 13.31 -3.17 2.46
CA VAL A 146 14.21 -2.98 1.33
C VAL A 146 14.45 -1.48 1.17
N ARG A 147 15.64 -1.12 0.71
CA ARG A 147 15.96 0.30 0.46
C ARG A 147 14.98 0.90 -0.56
N TRP A 148 14.50 2.07 -0.24
CA TRP A 148 13.61 2.86 -1.09
C TRP A 148 14.28 3.27 -2.43
N ASP A 149 15.61 3.38 -2.44
CA ASP A 149 16.46 3.77 -3.58
C ASP A 149 17.32 2.58 -4.10
N ASP A 150 16.87 1.35 -3.88
CA ASP A 150 17.58 0.16 -4.35
C ASP A 150 17.85 0.25 -5.87
N PRO A 151 19.13 0.20 -6.29
CA PRO A 151 19.48 0.37 -7.70
C PRO A 151 18.97 -0.78 -8.60
N SER A 152 18.66 -1.95 -8.03
CA SER A 152 18.09 -3.07 -8.78
C SER A 152 16.61 -2.90 -9.05
N LEU A 153 15.89 -2.11 -8.24
CA LEU A 153 14.46 -1.84 -8.37
C LEU A 153 14.18 -0.63 -9.25
N GLN A 154 15.03 0.41 -9.17
CA GLN A 154 14.89 1.66 -9.94
C GLN A 154 13.51 2.32 -9.80
N ILE A 155 12.97 2.34 -8.57
CA ILE A 155 11.68 2.98 -8.28
C ILE A 155 11.75 4.47 -8.64
N GLN A 156 10.79 4.93 -9.45
CA GLN A 156 10.71 6.32 -9.88
C GLN A 156 9.80 7.11 -8.93
N TRP A 157 10.38 7.67 -7.89
CA TRP A 157 9.66 8.53 -6.95
C TRP A 157 9.34 9.88 -7.61
N PRO A 158 8.08 10.36 -7.56
CA PRO A 158 7.68 11.56 -8.30
C PRO A 158 8.25 12.87 -7.77
N LEU A 159 8.60 12.93 -6.48
CA LEU A 159 9.10 14.15 -5.84
C LEU A 159 10.46 13.91 -5.18
N PRO A 160 11.27 14.98 -4.97
CA PRO A 160 12.41 14.93 -4.09
C PRO A 160 11.99 14.48 -2.69
N ILE A 161 12.82 13.67 -2.02
CA ILE A 161 12.51 13.21 -0.67
C ILE A 161 12.79 14.32 0.33
N SER A 162 11.77 14.69 1.10
CA SER A 162 11.87 15.70 2.16
C SER A 162 12.19 15.08 3.52
N ILE A 163 11.53 13.96 3.85
CA ILE A 163 11.67 13.26 5.13
C ILE A 163 11.65 11.74 4.89
N ILE A 164 12.58 11.05 5.53
CA ILE A 164 12.61 9.58 5.62
C ILE A 164 13.20 9.17 6.98
N SER A 165 12.78 8.06 7.54
CA SER A 165 13.28 7.59 8.83
C SER A 165 14.69 7.03 8.71
N GLN A 166 15.48 7.13 9.81
CA GLN A 166 16.82 6.51 9.87
C GLN A 166 16.74 4.99 9.63
N LYS A 167 15.67 4.35 10.14
CA LYS A 167 15.44 2.92 9.91
C LYS A 167 15.33 2.62 8.42
N ASP A 168 14.54 3.40 7.68
CA ASP A 168 14.30 3.17 6.25
C ASP A 168 15.54 3.46 5.40
N LEU A 169 16.41 4.37 5.84
CA LEU A 169 17.71 4.63 5.23
C LEU A 169 18.72 3.48 5.41
N THR A 170 18.57 2.65 6.46
CA THR A 170 19.54 1.61 6.82
C THR A 170 19.20 0.23 6.29
N TYR A 171 18.07 0.06 5.61
CA TYR A 171 17.76 -1.23 4.99
C TYR A 171 18.77 -1.61 3.91
N ALA A 172 19.01 -2.91 3.78
CA ALA A 172 19.88 -3.44 2.73
C ALA A 172 19.20 -3.40 1.37
N SER A 173 20.00 -3.38 0.32
CA SER A 173 19.56 -3.71 -1.05
C SER A 173 19.29 -5.19 -1.20
N ILE A 174 18.47 -5.59 -2.19
CA ILE A 174 18.09 -6.98 -2.49
C ILE A 174 18.73 -7.51 -3.78
#